data_c0f5e4048acdc9607b3b3c5666c9761f
#
_entry.id   c0f5e4048acdc9607b3b3c5666c9761f
#
_cell.length_a   1.000
_cell.length_b   1.000
_cell.length_c   1.000
_cell.angle_alpha   90.00
_cell.angle_beta   90.00
_cell.angle_gamma   90.00
#
_symmetry.space_group_name_H-M   'P 1'
#
loop_
_entity.id
_entity.type
_entity.pdbx_description
1 polymer ?
#
loop_
_entity_poly.entity_id
_entity_poly.type
_entity_poly.pdbx_seq_one_letter_code
_entity_poly.pdbx_strand_id
1 'polypeptide(L)'
;MSGIPPIEPYPMPQEGELPENTVGWPVDPRRAVLLLHDMQEYFLKPFPRSEAPGDALVGNTALLRERCAELGVPVAYTAQPGGMTPEQRGLLKDFWGPGMDPTPEHRKVVEPLEPGPGDWTFTKWRYSAFFKSDLLERMRFHRRDQLIVCGVYAHVGVLMTAVEAFTHDIQPFLVADAVADFSAEYHRLALDYAAQRAARVVSAKTVLSELDAGGTAL
;
A
#
# COMPACT_ATOMS: atom_id res chain seq x y z
N MET A 1 20.68 18.31 -1.84
CA MET A 1 19.26 18.25 -1.43
C MET A 1 18.81 16.81 -1.59
N SER A 2 18.59 16.13 -0.49
CA SER A 2 18.23 14.71 -0.49
C SER A 2 16.76 14.59 -0.08
N GLY A 3 15.89 14.81 -1.00
CA GLY A 3 14.46 14.57 -0.86
C GLY A 3 13.94 13.87 -2.12
N ILE A 4 12.75 13.32 -2.04
CA ILE A 4 12.05 12.78 -3.19
C ILE A 4 11.72 13.94 -4.14
N PRO A 5 12.07 13.85 -5.45
CA PRO A 5 11.78 14.93 -6.39
C PRO A 5 10.26 15.12 -6.58
N PRO A 6 9.80 16.30 -7.01
CA PRO A 6 8.41 16.50 -7.40
C PRO A 6 7.97 15.46 -8.44
N ILE A 7 6.74 15.00 -8.31
CA ILE A 7 6.14 14.02 -9.21
C ILE A 7 5.19 14.76 -10.16
N GLU A 8 5.38 14.56 -11.45
CA GLU A 8 4.49 15.13 -12.46
C GLU A 8 3.10 14.47 -12.41
N PRO A 9 2.02 15.22 -12.63
CA PRO A 9 0.68 14.66 -12.71
C PRO A 9 0.58 13.58 -13.80
N TYR A 10 -0.10 12.50 -13.48
CA TYR A 10 -0.48 11.47 -14.45
C TYR A 10 -1.82 10.86 -14.08
N PRO A 11 -2.63 10.39 -15.08
CA PRO A 11 -3.94 9.82 -14.80
C PRO A 11 -3.82 8.48 -14.08
N MET A 12 -4.74 8.22 -13.14
CA MET A 12 -4.88 6.89 -12.54
C MET A 12 -5.34 5.88 -13.58
N PRO A 13 -4.83 4.62 -13.53
CA PRO A 13 -5.29 3.55 -14.39
C PRO A 13 -6.80 3.33 -14.26
N GLN A 14 -7.49 3.24 -15.40
CA GLN A 14 -8.91 2.90 -15.43
C GLN A 14 -9.09 1.37 -15.45
N GLU A 15 -10.26 0.88 -15.04
CA GLU A 15 -10.54 -0.56 -14.95
C GLU A 15 -10.29 -1.31 -16.26
N GLY A 16 -10.64 -0.69 -17.41
CA GLY A 16 -10.38 -1.27 -18.74
C GLY A 16 -8.93 -1.23 -19.20
N GLU A 17 -8.03 -0.59 -18.45
CA GLU A 17 -6.60 -0.47 -18.75
C GLU A 17 -5.74 -1.39 -17.87
N LEU A 18 -6.38 -2.10 -16.91
CA LEU A 18 -5.68 -2.99 -16.00
C LEU A 18 -5.08 -4.18 -16.76
N PRO A 19 -3.91 -4.68 -16.33
CA PRO A 19 -3.32 -5.86 -16.95
C PRO A 19 -4.19 -7.10 -16.72
N GLU A 20 -4.15 -8.04 -17.66
CA GLU A 20 -4.77 -9.35 -17.49
C GLU A 20 -4.11 -10.09 -16.33
N ASN A 21 -4.92 -10.55 -15.38
CA ASN A 21 -4.45 -11.29 -14.22
C ASN A 21 -4.23 -12.76 -14.53
N THR A 22 -3.13 -13.32 -14.06
CA THR A 22 -2.87 -14.77 -14.09
C THR A 22 -3.80 -15.54 -13.13
N VAL A 23 -4.25 -14.88 -12.06
CA VAL A 23 -5.05 -15.49 -10.99
C VAL A 23 -6.41 -14.79 -10.84
N GLY A 24 -7.42 -15.55 -10.38
CA GLY A 24 -8.79 -15.06 -10.22
C GLY A 24 -9.31 -15.12 -8.77
N TRP A 25 -8.45 -15.03 -7.76
CA TRP A 25 -8.87 -15.07 -6.35
C TRP A 25 -9.86 -13.94 -6.03
N PRO A 26 -11.02 -14.21 -5.43
CA PRO A 26 -11.88 -13.15 -4.91
C PRO A 26 -11.35 -12.62 -3.57
N VAL A 27 -11.63 -11.36 -3.27
CA VAL A 27 -11.40 -10.80 -1.93
C VAL A 27 -12.46 -11.34 -0.97
N ASP A 28 -12.03 -11.90 0.15
CA ASP A 28 -12.91 -12.37 1.24
C ASP A 28 -12.66 -11.54 2.50
N PRO A 29 -13.65 -10.80 3.01
CA PRO A 29 -13.48 -9.95 4.20
C PRO A 29 -13.08 -10.74 5.46
N ARG A 30 -13.35 -12.05 5.50
CA ARG A 30 -12.95 -12.91 6.62
C ARG A 30 -11.47 -13.31 6.57
N ARG A 31 -10.83 -13.18 5.40
CA ARG A 31 -9.44 -13.56 5.13
C ARG A 31 -8.52 -12.35 4.93
N ALA A 32 -9.08 -11.21 4.56
CA ALA A 32 -8.34 -10.03 4.14
C ALA A 32 -7.81 -9.19 5.31
N VAL A 33 -6.68 -8.54 5.06
CA VAL A 33 -6.15 -7.37 5.78
C VAL A 33 -5.95 -6.27 4.74
N LEU A 34 -6.37 -5.04 5.04
CA LEU A 34 -6.06 -3.87 4.23
C LEU A 34 -4.75 -3.26 4.74
N LEU A 35 -3.74 -3.12 3.88
CA LEU A 35 -2.47 -2.49 4.19
C LEU A 35 -2.35 -1.14 3.50
N LEU A 36 -2.24 -0.05 4.30
CA LEU A 36 -1.88 1.28 3.86
C LEU A 36 -0.35 1.42 3.96
N HIS A 37 0.31 1.36 2.80
CA HIS A 37 1.76 1.31 2.70
C HIS A 37 2.36 2.72 2.60
N ASP A 38 3.04 3.15 3.66
CA ASP A 38 3.83 4.40 3.75
C ASP A 38 3.04 5.68 3.36
N MET A 39 1.76 5.77 3.74
CA MET A 39 0.87 6.90 3.43
C MET A 39 1.17 8.11 4.35
N GLN A 40 2.47 8.48 4.45
CA GLN A 40 2.96 9.57 5.29
C GLN A 40 3.14 10.86 4.48
N GLU A 41 3.01 12.01 5.13
CA GLU A 41 3.19 13.35 4.53
C GLU A 41 4.50 13.48 3.75
N TYR A 42 5.60 12.91 4.26
CA TYR A 42 6.89 12.90 3.57
C TYR A 42 6.83 12.27 2.17
N PHE A 43 6.10 11.16 2.02
CA PHE A 43 6.02 10.41 0.77
C PHE A 43 4.94 10.95 -0.17
N LEU A 44 3.91 11.62 0.36
CA LEU A 44 2.82 12.15 -0.44
C LEU A 44 3.04 13.62 -0.85
N LYS A 45 3.84 14.37 -0.10
CA LYS A 45 4.20 15.77 -0.44
C LYS A 45 4.75 15.99 -1.86
N PRO A 46 5.51 15.05 -2.46
CA PRO A 46 5.98 15.19 -3.84
C PRO A 46 4.90 15.14 -4.91
N PHE A 47 3.73 14.55 -4.61
CA PHE A 47 2.61 14.52 -5.55
C PHE A 47 1.97 15.89 -5.71
N PRO A 48 1.44 16.20 -6.91
CA PRO A 48 0.70 17.45 -7.12
C PRO A 48 -0.53 17.48 -6.21
N ARG A 49 -0.86 18.66 -5.69
CA ARG A 49 -2.05 18.85 -4.88
C ARG A 49 -3.27 19.01 -5.77
N SER A 50 -4.39 18.37 -5.38
CA SER A 50 -5.67 18.48 -6.09
C SER A 50 -5.64 17.98 -7.53
N GLU A 51 -4.72 17.05 -7.83
CA GLU A 51 -4.58 16.43 -9.15
C GLU A 51 -4.21 14.94 -9.01
N ALA A 52 -4.50 14.18 -10.08
CA ALA A 52 -4.07 12.78 -10.14
C ALA A 52 -2.52 12.68 -10.25
N PRO A 53 -1.91 11.67 -9.66
CA PRO A 53 -2.55 10.52 -8.99
C PRO A 53 -2.84 10.76 -7.50
N GLY A 54 -2.34 11.82 -6.87
CA GLY A 54 -2.37 12.04 -5.44
C GLY A 54 -3.78 12.04 -4.84
N ASP A 55 -4.70 12.80 -5.42
CA ASP A 55 -6.10 12.89 -4.92
C ASP A 55 -6.83 11.56 -5.01
N ALA A 56 -6.71 10.88 -6.16
CA ALA A 56 -7.36 9.59 -6.36
C ALA A 56 -6.78 8.51 -5.43
N LEU A 57 -5.46 8.50 -5.24
CA LEU A 57 -4.78 7.63 -4.28
C LEU A 57 -5.38 7.76 -2.87
N VAL A 58 -5.46 8.99 -2.36
CA VAL A 58 -5.97 9.25 -1.01
C VAL A 58 -7.47 8.94 -0.93
N GLY A 59 -8.25 9.39 -1.90
CA GLY A 59 -9.70 9.19 -1.94
C GLY A 59 -10.10 7.71 -2.00
N ASN A 60 -9.50 6.94 -2.91
CA ASN A 60 -9.78 5.52 -3.05
C ASN A 60 -9.33 4.72 -1.82
N THR A 61 -8.16 5.07 -1.25
CA THR A 61 -7.68 4.45 -0.01
C THR A 61 -8.62 4.73 1.15
N ALA A 62 -9.17 5.96 1.25
CA ALA A 62 -10.13 6.32 2.30
C ALA A 62 -11.43 5.49 2.20
N LEU A 63 -11.98 5.34 1.00
CA LEU A 63 -13.18 4.51 0.76
C LEU A 63 -12.94 3.05 1.16
N LEU A 64 -11.79 2.48 0.77
CA LEU A 64 -11.43 1.12 1.16
C LEU A 64 -11.25 0.97 2.67
N ARG A 65 -10.59 1.95 3.32
CA ARG A 65 -10.37 1.95 4.77
C ARG A 65 -11.69 1.99 5.53
N GLU A 66 -12.59 2.89 5.14
CA GLU A 66 -13.92 3.03 5.74
C GLU A 66 -14.69 1.71 5.63
N ARG A 67 -14.75 1.14 4.42
CA ARG A 67 -15.49 -0.11 4.19
C ARG A 67 -14.89 -1.29 4.93
N CYS A 68 -13.56 -1.41 4.97
CA CYS A 68 -12.88 -2.44 5.75
C CYS A 68 -13.20 -2.32 7.25
N ALA A 69 -13.19 -1.10 7.80
CA ALA A 69 -13.53 -0.86 9.21
C ALA A 69 -14.98 -1.27 9.53
N GLU A 70 -15.94 -0.92 8.67
CA GLU A 70 -17.35 -1.31 8.83
C GLU A 70 -17.55 -2.83 8.83
N LEU A 71 -16.78 -3.55 8.01
CA LEU A 71 -16.85 -5.01 7.89
C LEU A 71 -15.97 -5.76 8.90
N GLY A 72 -15.24 -5.06 9.78
CA GLY A 72 -14.33 -5.67 10.73
C GLY A 72 -13.09 -6.31 10.06
N VAL A 73 -12.76 -5.88 8.84
CA VAL A 73 -11.49 -6.24 8.19
C VAL A 73 -10.38 -5.43 8.85
N PRO A 74 -9.33 -6.08 9.39
CA PRO A 74 -8.23 -5.35 10.00
C PRO A 74 -7.56 -4.38 9.03
N VAL A 75 -7.31 -3.15 9.51
CA VAL A 75 -6.57 -2.14 8.77
C VAL A 75 -5.17 -2.04 9.35
N ALA A 76 -4.17 -2.13 8.49
CA ALA A 76 -2.76 -2.14 8.82
C ALA A 76 -2.04 -0.96 8.15
N TYR A 77 -1.03 -0.44 8.83
CA TYR A 77 -0.23 0.68 8.35
C TYR A 77 1.25 0.35 8.44
N THR A 78 2.00 0.71 7.42
CA THR A 78 3.44 0.84 7.56
C THR A 78 3.84 2.31 7.58
N ALA A 79 4.82 2.64 8.41
CA ALA A 79 5.36 3.99 8.51
C ALA A 79 6.85 3.95 8.80
N GLN A 80 7.65 4.71 8.04
CA GLN A 80 9.06 4.91 8.36
C GLN A 80 9.19 5.81 9.59
N PRO A 81 10.14 5.52 10.50
CA PRO A 81 10.26 6.25 11.76
C PRO A 81 10.83 7.66 11.60
N GLY A 82 11.49 7.97 10.47
CA GLY A 82 12.30 9.18 10.30
C GLY A 82 13.56 9.16 11.15
N GLY A 83 14.57 9.96 10.77
CA GLY A 83 15.80 10.09 11.53
C GLY A 83 16.57 8.78 11.75
N MET A 84 16.50 7.84 10.80
CA MET A 84 17.21 6.57 10.90
C MET A 84 18.73 6.77 11.02
N THR A 85 19.37 6.05 11.92
CA THR A 85 20.85 6.01 11.97
C THR A 85 21.42 5.39 10.70
N PRO A 86 22.72 5.61 10.38
CA PRO A 86 23.34 4.96 9.22
C PRO A 86 23.16 3.44 9.20
N GLU A 87 23.24 2.78 10.36
CA GLU A 87 23.06 1.32 10.52
C GLU A 87 21.60 0.91 10.27
N GLN A 88 20.63 1.69 10.75
CA GLN A 88 19.22 1.46 10.51
C GLN A 88 18.88 1.68 9.04
N ARG A 89 19.46 2.70 8.42
CA ARG A 89 19.25 3.05 7.01
C ARG A 89 19.87 1.99 6.08
N GLY A 90 21.08 1.51 6.40
CA GLY A 90 21.78 0.50 5.61
C GLY A 90 21.87 0.89 4.13
N LEU A 91 21.71 -0.08 3.22
CA LEU A 91 21.80 0.14 1.77
C LEU A 91 20.76 1.11 1.19
N LEU A 92 19.67 1.40 1.89
CA LEU A 92 18.74 2.45 1.46
C LEU A 92 19.43 3.82 1.31
N LYS A 93 20.53 4.04 2.05
CA LYS A 93 21.30 5.29 1.98
C LYS A 93 21.91 5.51 0.59
N ASP A 94 22.32 4.44 -0.08
CA ASP A 94 23.02 4.51 -1.36
C ASP A 94 22.07 4.94 -2.51
N PHE A 95 20.78 4.55 -2.41
CA PHE A 95 19.76 4.87 -3.41
C PHE A 95 18.92 6.11 -3.04
N TRP A 96 18.62 6.29 -1.75
CA TRP A 96 17.63 7.26 -1.27
C TRP A 96 18.20 8.28 -0.29
N GLY A 97 19.52 8.31 -0.10
CA GLY A 97 20.17 9.20 0.86
C GLY A 97 19.72 8.96 2.30
N PRO A 98 19.82 9.98 3.19
CA PRO A 98 19.51 9.86 4.61
C PRO A 98 18.02 9.54 4.88
N GLY A 99 17.15 9.76 3.90
CA GLY A 99 15.71 9.54 4.03
C GLY A 99 15.00 10.66 4.79
N MET A 100 13.84 10.30 5.35
CA MET A 100 12.99 11.21 6.11
C MET A 100 13.66 11.65 7.40
N ASP A 101 13.65 12.94 7.69
CA ASP A 101 14.09 13.49 8.97
C ASP A 101 13.10 13.13 10.13
N PRO A 102 13.46 13.40 11.39
CA PRO A 102 12.60 13.05 12.53
C PRO A 102 11.45 14.04 12.78
N THR A 103 11.22 14.99 11.88
CA THR A 103 10.14 15.98 12.02
C THR A 103 8.79 15.30 12.16
N PRO A 104 8.00 15.57 13.21
CA PRO A 104 6.71 14.90 13.44
C PRO A 104 5.75 15.01 12.26
N GLU A 105 5.70 16.17 11.60
CA GLU A 105 4.85 16.46 10.45
C GLU A 105 5.15 15.53 9.28
N HIS A 106 6.43 15.21 9.03
CA HIS A 106 6.83 14.31 7.96
C HIS A 106 6.41 12.86 8.23
N ARG A 107 6.37 12.46 9.50
CA ARG A 107 5.99 11.09 9.90
C ARG A 107 4.50 10.86 9.95
N LYS A 108 3.70 11.95 10.02
CA LYS A 108 2.25 11.87 10.11
C LYS A 108 1.68 11.15 8.88
N VAL A 109 0.73 10.25 9.10
CA VAL A 109 -0.11 9.72 8.02
C VAL A 109 -1.04 10.84 7.55
N VAL A 110 -1.21 10.98 6.25
CA VAL A 110 -2.05 12.04 5.67
C VAL A 110 -3.51 11.91 6.08
N GLU A 111 -4.19 13.05 6.27
CA GLU A 111 -5.64 13.08 6.43
C GLU A 111 -6.34 12.71 5.10
N PRO A 112 -7.43 11.94 5.12
CA PRO A 112 -8.19 11.41 6.27
C PRO A 112 -7.80 9.97 6.64
N LEU A 113 -6.55 9.54 6.39
CA LEU A 113 -6.10 8.15 6.52
C LEU A 113 -5.46 7.82 7.88
N GLU A 114 -5.47 8.71 8.82
CA GLU A 114 -4.80 8.51 10.12
C GLU A 114 -5.30 7.22 10.81
N PRO A 115 -4.37 6.43 11.42
CA PRO A 115 -4.76 5.22 12.11
C PRO A 115 -5.67 5.51 13.29
N GLY A 116 -6.74 4.72 13.41
CA GLY A 116 -7.68 4.75 14.52
C GLY A 116 -7.32 3.75 15.61
N PRO A 117 -8.08 3.78 16.74
CA PRO A 117 -7.94 2.78 17.79
C PRO A 117 -8.21 1.37 17.25
N GLY A 118 -7.26 0.46 17.45
CA GLY A 118 -7.37 -0.93 16.99
C GLY A 118 -6.73 -1.23 15.63
N ASP A 119 -6.37 -0.21 14.86
CA ASP A 119 -5.60 -0.39 13.64
C ASP A 119 -4.19 -0.92 13.95
N TRP A 120 -3.63 -1.70 13.02
CA TRP A 120 -2.31 -2.27 13.17
C TRP A 120 -1.27 -1.30 12.63
N THR A 121 -0.23 -1.00 13.40
CA THR A 121 0.85 -0.10 12.95
C THR A 121 2.18 -0.81 13.01
N PHE A 122 2.96 -0.74 11.92
CA PHE A 122 4.25 -1.38 11.77
C PHE A 122 5.33 -0.39 11.38
N THR A 123 6.49 -0.48 12.02
CA THR A 123 7.65 0.31 11.62
C THR A 123 8.24 -0.24 10.33
N LYS A 124 8.38 0.63 9.35
CA LYS A 124 8.91 0.30 8.03
C LYS A 124 10.43 0.53 7.96
N TRP A 125 11.17 -0.54 7.71
CA TRP A 125 12.63 -0.50 7.68
C TRP A 125 13.23 -0.67 6.28
N ARG A 126 12.56 -1.39 5.38
CA ARG A 126 13.02 -1.70 4.03
C ARG A 126 11.83 -1.62 3.05
N TYR A 127 12.01 -2.09 1.83
CA TYR A 127 10.95 -2.04 0.82
C TYR A 127 9.72 -2.84 1.24
N SER A 128 9.91 -4.09 1.64
CA SER A 128 8.81 -4.91 2.10
C SER A 128 8.34 -4.54 3.50
N ALA A 129 7.01 -4.59 3.69
CA ALA A 129 6.34 -4.42 4.97
C ALA A 129 6.63 -5.57 5.96
N PHE A 130 7.03 -6.73 5.47
CA PHE A 130 7.33 -7.90 6.30
C PHE A 130 8.72 -7.84 6.94
N PHE A 131 9.64 -7.04 6.36
CA PHE A 131 11.02 -7.02 6.86
C PHE A 131 11.13 -6.37 8.24
N LYS A 132 11.59 -7.15 9.23
CA LYS A 132 11.75 -6.75 10.64
C LYS A 132 10.46 -6.13 11.22
N SER A 133 9.31 -6.71 10.88
CA SER A 133 8.00 -6.41 11.46
C SER A 133 7.31 -7.71 11.86
N ASP A 134 6.32 -7.61 12.71
CA ASP A 134 5.48 -8.74 13.13
C ASP A 134 4.18 -8.87 12.26
N LEU A 135 4.16 -8.27 11.07
CA LEU A 135 3.00 -8.32 10.16
C LEU A 135 2.60 -9.77 9.84
N LEU A 136 3.57 -10.63 9.49
CA LEU A 136 3.30 -12.03 9.15
C LEU A 136 2.71 -12.80 10.32
N GLU A 137 3.33 -12.66 11.49
CA GLU A 137 2.88 -13.31 12.72
C GLU A 137 1.49 -12.85 13.11
N ARG A 138 1.21 -11.55 12.96
CA ARG A 138 -0.09 -10.97 13.28
C ARG A 138 -1.17 -11.44 12.32
N MET A 139 -0.89 -11.50 11.03
CA MET A 139 -1.80 -12.06 10.03
C MET A 139 -2.14 -13.53 10.36
N ARG A 140 -1.11 -14.36 10.64
CA ARG A 140 -1.28 -15.76 11.01
C ARG A 140 -2.09 -15.94 12.31
N PHE A 141 -1.79 -15.15 13.34
CA PHE A 141 -2.53 -15.17 14.59
C PHE A 141 -4.03 -14.89 14.39
N HIS A 142 -4.36 -13.93 13.51
CA HIS A 142 -5.73 -13.59 13.17
C HIS A 142 -6.32 -14.45 12.03
N ARG A 143 -5.61 -15.49 11.57
CA ARG A 143 -6.01 -16.40 10.48
C ARG A 143 -6.34 -15.64 9.20
N ARG A 144 -5.53 -14.63 8.86
CA ARG A 144 -5.65 -13.80 7.66
C ARG A 144 -4.57 -14.24 6.66
N ASP A 145 -4.98 -14.55 5.43
CA ASP A 145 -4.13 -15.01 4.35
C ASP A 145 -4.40 -14.28 3.01
N GLN A 146 -5.05 -13.12 3.09
CA GLN A 146 -5.22 -12.18 1.99
C GLN A 146 -4.72 -10.80 2.41
N LEU A 147 -3.98 -10.10 1.52
CA LEU A 147 -3.43 -8.77 1.77
C LEU A 147 -3.84 -7.82 0.65
N ILE A 148 -4.73 -6.88 0.94
CA ILE A 148 -5.11 -5.79 0.04
C ILE A 148 -4.10 -4.67 0.25
N VAL A 149 -3.36 -4.26 -0.79
CA VAL A 149 -2.26 -3.30 -0.67
C VAL A 149 -2.59 -2.01 -1.40
N CYS A 150 -2.58 -0.90 -0.66
CA CYS A 150 -2.69 0.48 -1.14
C CYS A 150 -1.47 1.28 -0.73
N GLY A 151 -1.21 2.42 -1.37
CA GLY A 151 -0.15 3.36 -0.94
C GLY A 151 1.00 3.54 -1.91
N VAL A 152 2.16 3.87 -1.41
CA VAL A 152 3.33 4.32 -2.19
C VAL A 152 4.64 3.64 -1.80
N TYR A 153 5.60 3.55 -2.70
CA TYR A 153 5.54 3.73 -4.16
C TYR A 153 5.33 2.37 -4.81
N ALA A 154 4.51 2.33 -5.86
CA ALA A 154 4.00 1.09 -6.44
C ALA A 154 5.12 0.11 -6.82
N HIS A 155 6.13 0.52 -7.61
CA HIS A 155 7.23 -0.38 -8.04
C HIS A 155 8.31 -0.61 -6.98
N VAL A 156 8.30 0.15 -5.87
CA VAL A 156 9.32 0.01 -4.80
C VAL A 156 8.77 -0.82 -3.65
N GLY A 157 8.14 -0.17 -2.67
CA GLY A 157 7.72 -0.84 -1.44
C GLY A 157 6.47 -1.69 -1.58
N VAL A 158 5.49 -1.21 -2.35
CA VAL A 158 4.21 -1.89 -2.57
C VAL A 158 4.41 -3.22 -3.30
N LEU A 159 5.09 -3.21 -4.45
CA LEU A 159 5.38 -4.42 -5.23
C LEU A 159 6.21 -5.43 -4.43
N MET A 160 7.26 -4.97 -3.73
CA MET A 160 8.10 -5.87 -2.93
C MET A 160 7.34 -6.47 -1.75
N THR A 161 6.40 -5.74 -1.17
CA THR A 161 5.50 -6.27 -0.14
C THR A 161 4.56 -7.33 -0.72
N ALA A 162 4.00 -7.11 -1.90
CA ALA A 162 3.15 -8.09 -2.57
C ALA A 162 3.93 -9.37 -2.93
N VAL A 163 5.15 -9.24 -3.43
CA VAL A 163 6.02 -10.39 -3.76
C VAL A 163 6.38 -11.20 -2.50
N GLU A 164 6.67 -10.52 -1.39
CA GLU A 164 6.97 -11.22 -0.12
C GLU A 164 5.71 -11.86 0.48
N ALA A 165 4.54 -11.21 0.39
CA ALA A 165 3.26 -11.83 0.76
C ALA A 165 3.02 -13.13 -0.02
N PHE A 166 3.17 -13.10 -1.34
CA PHE A 166 3.09 -14.28 -2.21
C PHE A 166 4.08 -15.36 -1.78
N THR A 167 5.30 -15.00 -1.42
CA THR A 167 6.33 -15.94 -0.94
C THR A 167 5.94 -16.63 0.38
N HIS A 168 5.06 -16.02 1.16
CA HIS A 168 4.51 -16.55 2.41
C HIS A 168 3.14 -17.24 2.22
N ASP A 169 2.72 -17.54 1.00
CA ASP A 169 1.40 -18.12 0.66
C ASP A 169 0.21 -17.23 1.08
N ILE A 170 0.43 -15.93 1.17
CA ILE A 170 -0.61 -14.91 1.35
C ILE A 170 -1.01 -14.41 -0.03
N GLN A 171 -2.31 -14.38 -0.34
CA GLN A 171 -2.85 -13.88 -1.61
C GLN A 171 -2.82 -12.34 -1.63
N PRO A 172 -1.94 -11.67 -2.40
CA PRO A 172 -1.94 -10.21 -2.44
C PRO A 172 -2.87 -9.68 -3.54
N PHE A 173 -3.51 -8.57 -3.22
CA PHE A 173 -4.33 -7.77 -4.14
C PHE A 173 -3.72 -6.38 -4.24
N LEU A 174 -3.25 -6.01 -5.42
CA LEU A 174 -2.70 -4.68 -5.68
C LEU A 174 -3.83 -3.79 -6.21
N VAL A 175 -4.18 -2.76 -5.47
CA VAL A 175 -5.30 -1.90 -5.86
C VAL A 175 -4.80 -0.79 -6.77
N ALA A 176 -4.99 -0.97 -8.09
CA ALA A 176 -4.36 -0.18 -9.13
C ALA A 176 -4.61 1.33 -9.03
N ASP A 177 -5.79 1.73 -8.63
CA ASP A 177 -6.22 3.13 -8.48
C ASP A 177 -6.14 3.63 -7.02
N ALA A 178 -5.53 2.83 -6.13
CA ALA A 178 -5.18 3.18 -4.76
C ALA A 178 -3.70 2.95 -4.44
N VAL A 179 -2.85 2.82 -5.47
CA VAL A 179 -1.40 2.92 -5.40
C VAL A 179 -0.92 4.03 -6.32
N ALA A 180 0.26 4.58 -6.08
CA ALA A 180 0.87 5.58 -6.97
C ALA A 180 2.40 5.46 -6.98
N ASP A 181 3.01 6.10 -7.97
CA ASP A 181 4.44 6.01 -8.20
C ASP A 181 5.04 7.35 -8.68
N PHE A 182 6.35 7.37 -8.96
CA PHE A 182 7.07 8.53 -9.50
C PHE A 182 6.65 8.92 -10.91
N SER A 183 6.06 7.98 -11.66
CA SER A 183 5.54 8.21 -13.01
C SER A 183 4.51 7.14 -13.39
N ALA A 184 3.71 7.42 -14.42
CA ALA A 184 2.80 6.44 -15.01
C ALA A 184 3.52 5.17 -15.49
N GLU A 185 4.76 5.30 -15.98
CA GLU A 185 5.57 4.19 -16.44
C GLU A 185 5.93 3.22 -15.29
N TYR A 186 6.45 3.75 -14.17
CA TYR A 186 6.75 2.94 -12.98
C TYR A 186 5.50 2.35 -12.34
N HIS A 187 4.40 3.11 -12.33
CA HIS A 187 3.12 2.62 -11.88
C HIS A 187 2.69 1.42 -12.73
N ARG A 188 2.70 1.55 -14.06
CA ARG A 188 2.34 0.48 -15.00
C ARG A 188 3.25 -0.74 -14.85
N LEU A 189 4.56 -0.53 -14.73
CA LEU A 189 5.54 -1.61 -14.49
C LEU A 189 5.15 -2.45 -13.26
N ALA A 190 4.77 -1.79 -12.16
CA ALA A 190 4.36 -2.48 -10.95
C ALA A 190 3.11 -3.34 -11.16
N LEU A 191 2.10 -2.77 -11.84
CA LEU A 191 0.85 -3.48 -12.13
C LEU A 191 1.08 -4.68 -13.05
N ASP A 192 1.82 -4.50 -14.14
CA ASP A 192 2.09 -5.56 -15.11
C ASP A 192 2.88 -6.72 -14.47
N TYR A 193 3.91 -6.41 -13.67
CA TYR A 193 4.66 -7.44 -12.95
C TYR A 193 3.78 -8.18 -11.94
N ALA A 194 3.02 -7.44 -11.13
CA ALA A 194 2.17 -8.01 -10.09
C ALA A 194 1.13 -8.97 -10.69
N ALA A 195 0.38 -8.55 -11.71
CA ALA A 195 -0.66 -9.35 -12.36
C ALA A 195 -0.14 -10.67 -12.94
N GLN A 196 1.09 -10.65 -13.44
CA GLN A 196 1.69 -11.82 -14.10
C GLN A 196 2.42 -12.76 -13.15
N ARG A 197 2.87 -12.31 -11.97
CA ARG A 197 3.84 -13.05 -11.15
C ARG A 197 3.54 -13.18 -9.67
N ALA A 198 2.76 -12.27 -9.07
CA ALA A 198 2.71 -12.25 -7.61
C ALA A 198 1.35 -11.89 -7.01
N ALA A 199 0.51 -11.10 -7.69
CA ALA A 199 -0.71 -10.56 -7.10
C ALA A 199 -1.88 -10.55 -8.09
N ARG A 200 -3.09 -10.42 -7.59
CA ARG A 200 -4.22 -10.00 -8.41
C ARG A 200 -4.30 -8.48 -8.42
N VAL A 201 -4.24 -7.87 -9.60
CA VAL A 201 -4.40 -6.43 -9.79
C VAL A 201 -5.87 -6.12 -10.00
N VAL A 202 -6.41 -5.20 -9.20
CA VAL A 202 -7.83 -4.87 -9.16
C VAL A 202 -8.04 -3.37 -8.98
N SER A 203 -9.24 -2.87 -9.33
CA SER A 203 -9.65 -1.50 -8.96
C SER A 203 -10.21 -1.45 -7.53
N ALA A 204 -10.21 -0.29 -6.90
CA ALA A 204 -10.86 -0.06 -5.61
C ALA A 204 -12.35 -0.45 -5.66
N LYS A 205 -13.02 -0.13 -6.77
CA LYS A 205 -14.42 -0.51 -7.02
C LYS A 205 -14.62 -2.02 -6.98
N THR A 206 -13.73 -2.79 -7.60
CA THR A 206 -13.80 -4.26 -7.57
C THR A 206 -13.61 -4.79 -6.17
N VAL A 207 -12.62 -4.28 -5.41
CA VAL A 207 -12.40 -4.67 -4.01
C VAL A 207 -13.64 -4.40 -3.16
N LEU A 208 -14.22 -3.18 -3.25
CA LEU A 208 -15.43 -2.82 -2.50
C LEU A 208 -16.59 -3.76 -2.81
N SER A 209 -16.83 -4.05 -4.09
CA SER A 209 -17.89 -4.97 -4.52
C SER A 209 -17.70 -6.39 -3.98
N GLU A 210 -16.47 -6.91 -3.98
CA GLU A 210 -16.18 -8.26 -3.48
C GLU A 210 -16.27 -8.33 -1.95
N LEU A 211 -15.82 -7.28 -1.24
CA LEU A 211 -16.00 -7.17 0.21
C LEU A 211 -17.49 -7.18 0.61
N ASP A 212 -18.33 -6.46 -0.13
CA ASP A 212 -19.78 -6.41 0.10
C ASP A 212 -20.43 -7.77 -0.12
N ALA A 213 -20.07 -8.45 -1.21
CA ALA A 213 -20.59 -9.78 -1.50
C ALA A 213 -20.21 -10.82 -0.44
N GLY A 214 -18.99 -10.77 0.09
CA GLY A 214 -18.51 -11.64 1.15
C GLY A 214 -19.07 -11.31 2.54
N GLY A 215 -19.44 -10.04 2.79
CA GLY A 215 -20.03 -9.58 4.06
C GLY A 215 -21.52 -9.93 4.23
N THR A 216 -22.23 -10.19 3.13
CA THR A 216 -23.66 -10.50 3.17
C THR A 216 -23.95 -11.98 3.49
N ALA A 217 -22.91 -12.84 3.58
CA ALA A 217 -23.01 -14.27 3.84
C ALA A 217 -22.87 -14.65 5.33
N LEU A 218 -23.20 -13.73 6.26
CA LEU A 218 -23.23 -13.93 7.72
C LEU A 218 -24.64 -14.22 8.21
#